data_459c619eb08003b5a49c9ee0b1c147b3
#
_entry.id   459c619eb08003b5a49c9ee0b1c147b3
#
_cell.length_a   1.000
_cell.length_b   1.000
_cell.length_c   1.000
_cell.angle_alpha   90.00
_cell.angle_beta   90.00
_cell.angle_gamma   90.00
#
_symmetry.space_group_name_H-M   'P 1'
#
loop_
_entity.id
_entity.type
_entity.pdbx_description
1 polymer ?
#
loop_
_entity_poly.entity_id
_entity_poly.type
_entity_poly.pdbx_seq_one_letter_code
_entity_poly.pdbx_strand_id
1 'polypeptide(L)'
;MKIYDISQEVFGCEVYPGDPAPEKKVLKSMQNGEVYNLTAFSMCAHNGTHIDAPFHFIKDGKTVDALCLEAFVGMAYVAEHHGVVTYNDATEIIEKAKEQNPEAAKRILLKGDVEVSLEAAKIFASSDILLLGNEP
;
A
#
# COMPACT_ATOMS: atom_id res chain seq x y z
N MET A 1 11.45 -14.48 -16.10
CA MET A 1 10.87 -13.37 -15.30
C MET A 1 11.39 -13.52 -13.88
N LYS A 2 11.87 -12.46 -13.23
CA LYS A 2 12.26 -12.45 -11.82
C LYS A 2 11.14 -11.77 -11.03
N ILE A 3 10.70 -12.42 -9.97
CA ILE A 3 9.63 -11.91 -9.09
C ILE A 3 10.27 -11.55 -7.75
N TYR A 4 9.92 -10.39 -7.24
CA TYR A 4 10.30 -9.94 -5.91
C TYR A 4 9.02 -9.76 -5.08
N ASP A 5 8.94 -10.44 -3.96
CA ASP A 5 7.89 -10.19 -2.97
C ASP A 5 8.34 -8.99 -2.12
N ILE A 6 7.54 -7.93 -2.16
CA ILE A 6 7.74 -6.71 -1.38
C ILE A 6 6.64 -6.53 -0.33
N SER A 7 5.82 -7.57 -0.11
CA SER A 7 4.76 -7.52 0.89
C SER A 7 5.28 -7.86 2.29
N GLN A 8 4.64 -7.30 3.31
CA GLN A 8 4.85 -7.68 4.70
C GLN A 8 4.01 -8.90 5.06
N GLU A 9 4.57 -9.81 5.88
CA GLU A 9 3.84 -10.97 6.39
C GLU A 9 2.77 -10.50 7.39
N VAL A 10 1.52 -10.92 7.17
CA VAL A 10 0.34 -10.40 7.88
C VAL A 10 0.37 -10.68 9.39
N PHE A 11 0.87 -11.85 9.81
CA PHE A 11 0.83 -12.25 11.23
C PHE A 11 2.09 -11.88 12.01
N GLY A 12 3.14 -11.45 11.31
CA GLY A 12 4.43 -11.07 11.92
C GLY A 12 4.83 -9.62 11.70
N CYS A 13 4.05 -8.84 10.93
CA CYS A 13 4.31 -7.41 10.77
C CYS A 13 3.97 -6.61 12.02
N GLU A 14 4.52 -5.41 12.13
CA GLU A 14 4.15 -4.46 13.16
C GLU A 14 2.67 -4.06 13.01
N VAL A 15 1.97 -4.04 14.14
CA VAL A 15 0.55 -3.65 14.20
C VAL A 15 0.49 -2.20 14.68
N TYR A 16 -0.35 -1.39 14.03
CA TYR A 16 -0.52 0.00 14.43
C TYR A 16 -0.96 0.08 15.90
N PRO A 17 -0.39 0.98 16.72
CA PRO A 17 -0.73 1.13 18.13
C PRO A 17 -2.23 1.36 18.37
N GLY A 18 -2.87 0.43 19.06
CA GLY A 18 -4.30 0.47 19.35
C GLY A 18 -5.16 -0.42 18.46
N ASP A 19 -4.64 -0.92 17.35
CA ASP A 19 -5.35 -1.86 16.51
C ASP A 19 -5.27 -3.30 17.05
N PRO A 20 -6.29 -4.15 16.78
CA PRO A 20 -6.24 -5.55 17.15
C PRO A 20 -5.17 -6.30 16.34
N ALA A 21 -4.36 -7.08 17.02
CA ALA A 21 -3.40 -7.96 16.37
C ALA A 21 -4.10 -9.01 15.49
N PRO A 22 -3.49 -9.42 14.37
CA PRO A 22 -4.05 -10.49 13.56
C PRO A 22 -3.97 -11.82 14.29
N GLU A 23 -5.05 -12.59 14.19
CA GLU A 23 -5.17 -13.91 14.82
C GLU A 23 -5.50 -14.97 13.78
N LYS A 24 -4.90 -16.15 13.90
CA LYS A 24 -5.27 -17.33 13.14
C LYS A 24 -5.73 -18.46 14.06
N LYS A 25 -6.80 -19.13 13.67
CA LYS A 25 -7.37 -20.27 14.38
C LYS A 25 -7.45 -21.47 13.46
N VAL A 26 -6.73 -22.54 13.78
CA VAL A 26 -6.88 -23.83 13.09
C VAL A 26 -8.20 -24.44 13.50
N LEU A 27 -9.12 -24.58 12.54
CA LEU A 27 -10.46 -25.15 12.75
C LEU A 27 -10.45 -26.66 12.51
N LYS A 28 -9.68 -27.14 11.51
CA LYS A 28 -9.50 -28.54 11.15
C LYS A 28 -8.06 -28.80 10.75
N SER A 29 -7.55 -30.00 11.07
CA SER A 29 -6.19 -30.40 10.73
C SER A 29 -6.14 -31.88 10.37
N MET A 30 -5.56 -32.20 9.24
CA MET A 30 -5.29 -33.59 8.82
C MET A 30 -4.37 -34.32 9.82
N GLN A 31 -3.51 -33.60 10.51
CA GLN A 31 -2.67 -34.15 11.58
C GLN A 31 -3.52 -34.68 12.76
N ASN A 32 -4.72 -34.14 12.94
CA ASN A 32 -5.68 -34.54 13.98
C ASN A 32 -6.76 -35.48 13.44
N GLY A 33 -6.56 -36.09 12.27
CA GLY A 33 -7.49 -37.06 11.67
C GLY A 33 -8.63 -36.47 10.86
N GLU A 34 -8.63 -35.15 10.62
CA GLU A 34 -9.62 -34.52 9.76
C GLU A 34 -9.31 -34.76 8.26
N VAL A 35 -10.32 -34.66 7.39
CA VAL A 35 -10.18 -34.92 5.95
C VAL A 35 -9.40 -33.83 5.24
N TYR A 36 -9.36 -32.59 5.79
CA TYR A 36 -8.69 -31.41 5.22
C TYR A 36 -8.20 -30.48 6.32
N ASN A 37 -7.33 -29.55 5.94
CA ASN A 37 -6.90 -28.46 6.80
C ASN A 37 -7.78 -27.23 6.56
N LEU A 38 -8.23 -26.57 7.63
CA LEU A 38 -9.01 -25.36 7.61
C LEU A 38 -8.54 -24.39 8.67
N THR A 39 -8.19 -23.18 8.27
CA THR A 39 -7.79 -22.10 9.15
C THR A 39 -8.70 -20.90 8.94
N ALA A 40 -9.22 -20.35 10.02
CA ALA A 40 -9.84 -19.03 10.04
C ALA A 40 -8.82 -18.00 10.51
N PHE A 41 -8.98 -16.75 10.09
CA PHE A 41 -8.19 -15.64 10.60
C PHE A 41 -9.05 -14.39 10.76
N SER A 42 -8.64 -13.50 11.66
CA SER A 42 -9.15 -12.15 11.81
C SER A 42 -8.00 -11.16 11.82
N MET A 43 -8.19 -10.00 11.25
CA MET A 43 -7.19 -8.93 11.22
C MET A 43 -7.85 -7.57 11.03
N CYS A 44 -7.16 -6.49 11.43
CA CYS A 44 -7.50 -5.16 11.00
C CYS A 44 -7.24 -5.01 9.49
N ALA A 45 -8.05 -4.23 8.78
CA ALA A 45 -7.89 -4.00 7.35
C ALA A 45 -6.56 -3.29 7.01
N HIS A 46 -6.01 -2.55 7.95
CA HIS A 46 -4.76 -1.81 7.83
C HIS A 46 -3.53 -2.57 8.35
N ASN A 47 -3.59 -3.90 8.36
CA ASN A 47 -2.47 -4.73 8.80
C ASN A 47 -1.64 -5.24 7.62
N GLY A 48 -0.31 -5.24 7.75
CA GLY A 48 0.62 -5.66 6.70
C GLY A 48 0.60 -4.73 5.47
N THR A 49 0.96 -5.25 4.31
CA THR A 49 0.88 -4.50 3.05
C THR A 49 -0.57 -4.39 2.59
N HIS A 50 -1.10 -3.18 2.56
CA HIS A 50 -2.50 -2.91 2.28
C HIS A 50 -2.69 -1.63 1.46
N ILE A 51 -3.93 -1.29 1.16
CA ILE A 51 -4.34 -0.08 0.44
C ILE A 51 -5.34 0.68 1.30
N ASP A 52 -5.10 1.98 1.48
CA ASP A 52 -6.05 2.91 2.06
C ASP A 52 -6.96 3.46 0.97
N ALA A 53 -8.25 3.15 1.06
CA ALA A 53 -9.24 3.77 0.21
C ALA A 53 -9.64 5.16 0.79
N PRO A 54 -10.17 6.07 -0.03
CA PRO A 54 -10.61 7.39 0.45
C PRO A 54 -11.54 7.34 1.67
N PHE A 55 -12.36 6.30 1.80
CA PHE A 55 -13.26 6.09 2.93
C PHE A 55 -12.52 6.00 4.29
N HIS A 56 -11.23 5.67 4.29
CA HIS A 56 -10.44 5.59 5.52
C HIS A 56 -10.44 6.92 6.30
N PHE A 57 -10.30 8.05 5.60
CA PHE A 57 -10.26 9.38 6.22
C PHE A 57 -11.39 10.32 5.76
N ILE A 58 -12.16 9.97 4.74
CA ILE A 58 -13.20 10.82 4.15
C ILE A 58 -14.55 10.16 4.36
N LYS A 59 -15.42 10.78 5.16
CA LYS A 59 -16.73 10.25 5.57
C LYS A 59 -17.57 9.67 4.42
N ASP A 60 -17.59 10.36 3.28
CA ASP A 60 -18.35 9.96 2.09
C ASP A 60 -17.40 9.52 0.95
N GLY A 61 -16.18 9.12 1.31
CA GLY A 61 -15.17 8.60 0.39
C GLY A 61 -15.55 7.22 -0.17
N LYS A 62 -14.96 6.87 -1.31
CA LYS A 62 -15.15 5.54 -1.88
C LYS A 62 -14.45 4.48 -1.05
N THR A 63 -15.10 3.35 -0.87
CA THR A 63 -14.49 2.11 -0.35
C THR A 63 -13.65 1.42 -1.43
N VAL A 64 -12.76 0.50 -1.03
CA VAL A 64 -11.82 -0.15 -1.97
C VAL A 64 -12.51 -0.90 -3.10
N ASP A 65 -13.67 -1.51 -2.83
CA ASP A 65 -14.50 -2.22 -3.82
C ASP A 65 -15.18 -1.29 -4.84
N ALA A 66 -15.25 0.01 -4.55
CA ALA A 66 -15.77 1.04 -5.46
C ALA A 66 -14.68 1.76 -6.27
N LEU A 67 -13.40 1.36 -6.11
CA LEU A 67 -12.28 1.88 -6.88
C LEU A 67 -12.00 1.01 -8.11
N CYS A 68 -11.47 1.62 -9.17
CA CYS A 68 -11.11 0.86 -10.36
C CYS A 68 -9.79 0.08 -10.15
N LEU A 69 -9.71 -1.13 -10.69
CA LEU A 69 -8.55 -2.01 -10.54
C LEU A 69 -7.29 -1.43 -11.20
N GLU A 70 -7.44 -0.59 -12.21
CA GLU A 70 -6.35 0.10 -12.89
C GLU A 70 -5.54 1.00 -11.94
N ALA A 71 -6.13 1.42 -10.81
CA ALA A 71 -5.37 2.13 -9.78
C ALA A 71 -4.30 1.23 -9.14
N PHE A 72 -4.59 -0.05 -8.98
CA PHE A 72 -3.79 -0.99 -8.18
C PHE A 72 -2.90 -1.93 -9.01
N VAL A 73 -3.23 -2.13 -10.29
CA VAL A 73 -2.54 -3.07 -11.17
C VAL A 73 -1.92 -2.32 -12.35
N GLY A 74 -0.60 -2.42 -12.49
CA GLY A 74 0.12 -1.82 -13.60
C GLY A 74 1.58 -1.57 -13.27
N MET A 75 2.25 -0.87 -14.18
CA MET A 75 3.62 -0.41 -13.94
C MET A 75 3.62 0.68 -12.86
N ALA A 76 4.64 0.68 -12.02
CA ALA A 76 4.87 1.71 -11.01
C ALA A 76 6.28 2.28 -11.14
N TYR A 77 6.45 3.54 -10.78
CA TYR A 77 7.74 4.19 -10.62
C TYR A 77 8.14 4.12 -9.14
N VAL A 78 9.33 3.62 -8.87
CA VAL A 78 9.89 3.57 -7.52
C VAL A 78 10.86 4.74 -7.36
N ALA A 79 10.54 5.66 -6.46
CA ALA A 79 11.38 6.80 -6.10
C ALA A 79 12.05 6.53 -4.75
N GLU A 80 13.37 6.48 -4.72
CA GLU A 80 14.13 6.38 -3.46
C GLU A 80 14.28 7.79 -2.86
N HIS A 81 13.85 7.95 -1.61
CA HIS A 81 13.93 9.20 -0.86
C HIS A 81 14.09 8.89 0.64
N HIS A 82 14.64 9.83 1.39
CA HIS A 82 14.76 9.76 2.84
C HIS A 82 14.42 11.09 3.49
N GLY A 83 13.68 11.04 4.58
CA GLY A 83 13.19 12.21 5.29
C GLY A 83 11.95 12.83 4.67
N VAL A 84 11.77 14.14 4.84
CA VAL A 84 10.55 14.83 4.41
C VAL A 84 10.54 15.05 2.90
N VAL A 85 9.54 14.50 2.22
CA VAL A 85 9.23 14.80 0.81
C VAL A 85 8.59 16.19 0.75
N THR A 86 9.33 17.15 0.19
CA THR A 86 8.87 18.54 0.02
C THR A 86 8.07 18.71 -1.27
N TYR A 87 7.52 19.93 -1.46
CA TYR A 87 6.91 20.35 -2.73
C TYR A 87 7.84 20.11 -3.94
N ASN A 88 9.12 20.50 -3.81
CA ASN A 88 10.09 20.38 -4.89
C ASN A 88 10.41 18.90 -5.19
N ASP A 89 10.58 18.08 -4.14
CA ASP A 89 10.84 16.65 -4.30
C ASP A 89 9.67 15.95 -4.99
N ALA A 90 8.43 16.24 -4.60
CA ALA A 90 7.25 15.67 -5.23
C ALA A 90 7.16 16.04 -6.72
N THR A 91 7.46 17.30 -7.06
CA THR A 91 7.48 17.77 -8.45
C THR A 91 8.55 17.02 -9.25
N GLU A 92 9.77 16.95 -8.72
CA GLU A 92 10.89 16.26 -9.39
C GLU A 92 10.62 14.75 -9.56
N ILE A 93 10.05 14.09 -8.54
CA ILE A 93 9.68 12.68 -8.61
C ILE A 93 8.68 12.44 -9.75
N ILE A 94 7.65 13.27 -9.86
CA ILE A 94 6.63 13.16 -10.92
C ILE A 94 7.24 13.39 -12.31
N GLU A 95 8.08 14.39 -12.45
CA GLU A 95 8.75 14.69 -13.72
C GLU A 95 9.64 13.52 -14.17
N LYS A 96 10.52 13.03 -13.28
CA LYS A 96 11.36 11.85 -13.54
C LYS A 96 10.56 10.61 -13.89
N ALA A 97 9.45 10.37 -13.17
CA ALA A 97 8.57 9.25 -13.45
C ALA A 97 7.97 9.35 -14.86
N LYS A 98 7.48 10.54 -15.26
CA LYS A 98 6.91 10.78 -16.57
C LYS A 98 7.95 10.67 -17.70
N GLU A 99 9.16 11.17 -17.48
CA GLU A 99 10.26 11.04 -18.43
C GLU A 99 10.68 9.59 -18.65
N GLN A 100 10.74 8.80 -17.58
CA GLN A 100 11.14 7.40 -17.68
C GLN A 100 10.03 6.53 -18.29
N ASN A 101 8.79 6.66 -17.82
CA ASN A 101 7.65 5.92 -18.33
C ASN A 101 6.33 6.58 -17.86
N PRO A 102 5.55 7.22 -18.75
CA PRO A 102 4.28 7.86 -18.39
C PRO A 102 3.23 6.94 -17.75
N GLU A 103 3.21 5.65 -18.13
CA GLU A 103 2.30 4.69 -17.50
C GLU A 103 2.73 4.30 -16.08
N ALA A 104 4.04 4.21 -15.82
CA ALA A 104 4.57 3.98 -14.48
C ALA A 104 4.35 5.20 -13.57
N ALA A 105 4.37 6.41 -14.12
CA ALA A 105 4.12 7.65 -13.39
C ALA A 105 2.72 7.74 -12.76
N LYS A 106 1.77 6.92 -13.21
CA LYS A 106 0.44 6.84 -12.62
C LYS A 106 0.43 6.16 -11.23
N ARG A 107 1.49 5.45 -10.88
CA ARG A 107 1.64 4.77 -9.58
C ARG A 107 3.04 5.02 -9.07
N ILE A 108 3.17 5.79 -8.02
CA ILE A 108 4.45 6.14 -7.42
C ILE A 108 4.59 5.41 -6.09
N LEU A 109 5.70 4.70 -5.94
CA LEU A 109 6.08 4.04 -4.70
C LEU A 109 7.33 4.74 -4.15
N LEU A 110 7.21 5.33 -2.97
CA LEU A 110 8.31 5.95 -2.26
C LEU A 110 9.03 4.85 -1.46
N LYS A 111 10.31 4.66 -1.76
CA LYS A 111 11.18 3.71 -1.09
C LYS A 111 12.09 4.44 -0.13
N GLY A 112 12.11 4.02 1.13
CA GLY A 112 12.91 4.55 2.21
C GLY A 112 12.06 5.12 3.34
N ASP A 113 12.71 5.58 4.39
CA ASP A 113 12.05 6.24 5.54
C ASP A 113 11.62 7.65 5.13
N VAL A 114 10.34 7.80 4.74
CA VAL A 114 9.79 9.04 4.18
C VAL A 114 8.59 9.57 4.97
N GLU A 115 8.53 10.88 5.12
CA GLU A 115 7.35 11.62 5.57
C GLU A 115 6.90 12.55 4.43
N VAL A 116 5.64 12.44 4.00
CA VAL A 116 5.10 13.29 2.92
C VAL A 116 4.52 14.57 3.51
N SER A 117 5.12 15.73 3.20
CA SER A 117 4.59 17.02 3.64
C SER A 117 3.21 17.30 3.03
N LEU A 118 2.43 18.17 3.68
CA LEU A 118 1.13 18.58 3.17
C LEU A 118 1.22 19.21 1.76
N GLU A 119 2.26 19.97 1.49
CA GLU A 119 2.51 20.58 0.19
C GLU A 119 2.82 19.53 -0.88
N ALA A 120 3.65 18.54 -0.57
CA ALA A 120 3.93 17.42 -1.45
C ALA A 120 2.66 16.59 -1.72
N ALA A 121 1.87 16.30 -0.67
CA ALA A 121 0.61 15.57 -0.81
C ALA A 121 -0.37 16.27 -1.76
N LYS A 122 -0.45 17.60 -1.71
CA LYS A 122 -1.26 18.39 -2.65
C LYS A 122 -0.77 18.26 -4.10
N ILE A 123 0.56 18.22 -4.32
CA ILE A 123 1.13 18.03 -5.65
C ILE A 123 0.78 16.65 -6.19
N PHE A 124 0.98 15.59 -5.40
CA PHE A 124 0.58 14.24 -5.79
C PHE A 124 -0.93 14.15 -6.09
N ALA A 125 -1.78 14.70 -5.21
CA ALA A 125 -3.23 14.67 -5.35
C ALA A 125 -3.76 15.50 -6.55
N SER A 126 -3.05 16.55 -6.97
CA SER A 126 -3.42 17.37 -8.14
C SER A 126 -2.87 16.83 -9.47
N SER A 127 -2.10 15.76 -9.43
CA SER A 127 -1.50 15.11 -10.60
C SER A 127 -2.37 13.94 -11.08
N ASP A 128 -2.03 13.36 -12.23
CA ASP A 128 -2.71 12.17 -12.81
C ASP A 128 -2.27 10.86 -12.12
N ILE A 129 -1.86 10.94 -10.86
CA ILE A 129 -1.43 9.79 -10.08
C ILE A 129 -2.66 9.06 -9.53
N LEU A 130 -2.70 7.76 -9.76
CA LEU A 130 -3.77 6.87 -9.30
C LEU A 130 -3.45 6.24 -7.94
N LEU A 131 -2.16 6.04 -7.66
CA LEU A 131 -1.69 5.41 -6.44
C LEU A 131 -0.39 6.06 -5.97
N LEU A 132 -0.33 6.42 -4.72
CA LEU A 132 0.89 6.76 -3.99
C LEU A 132 1.08 5.73 -2.88
N GLY A 133 2.24 5.09 -2.83
CA GLY A 133 2.61 4.15 -1.77
C GLY A 133 3.94 4.52 -1.15
N ASN A 134 4.16 4.09 0.09
CA ASN A 134 5.42 4.26 0.80
C ASN A 134 5.73 3.00 1.63
N GLU A 135 6.99 2.85 1.98
CA GLU A 135 7.41 1.94 3.04
C GLU A 135 6.99 2.52 4.41
N PRO A 136 6.61 1.66 5.38
CA PRO A 136 6.30 2.09 6.74
C PRO A 136 7.54 2.57 7.48
#